data_9d84e1f5f6a32bb7db08e36ce695a81c
#
_entry.id   9d84e1f5f6a32bb7db08e36ce695a81c
#
_cell.length_a   1.000
_cell.length_b   1.000
_cell.length_c   1.000
_cell.angle_alpha   90.00
_cell.angle_beta   90.00
_cell.angle_gamma   90.00
#
_symmetry.space_group_name_H-M   'P 1'
#
loop_
_entity.id
_entity.type
_entity.pdbx_description
1 polymer ?
#
loop_
_entity_poly.entity_id
_entity_poly.type
_entity_poly.pdbx_seq_one_letter_code
_entity_poly.pdbx_strand_id
1 'polypeptide(L)'
;MALNKNLEKHIKTLNSDELEELFNIITSLLVTPTYSSDFNAEIKEMKYFKGEICPRCNESHIIKYGKRYDRQRFKCKKCGKVFDERTSSVISSTKLPLDKWFKYITLLVNKATIRECANELDVSIRTSFFMRHRILDCLNVILGKGYVSGIVESDETYFRVSYKGAHSKGNNFILPRKPHKRGGQKQGKSTGDKLRGISNEKVCVGICIDRKGNILSEKLCTGRVKFSQLKDFFNNKIEEGSTL
;
A
#
# COMPACT_ATOMS: atom_id res chain seq x y z
N MET A 1 8.19 5.55 38.09
CA MET A 1 9.59 5.16 38.39
C MET A 1 10.49 6.25 37.85
N ALA A 2 11.36 6.84 38.67
CA ALA A 2 12.31 7.85 38.21
C ALA A 2 13.52 7.15 37.55
N LEU A 3 14.04 7.73 36.47
CA LEU A 3 15.26 7.25 35.82
C LEU A 3 16.43 7.28 36.82
N ASN A 4 17.33 6.33 36.69
CA ASN A 4 18.54 6.28 37.50
C ASN A 4 19.36 7.58 37.28
N LYS A 5 19.65 8.32 38.34
CA LYS A 5 20.35 9.62 38.27
C LYS A 5 21.69 9.57 37.51
N ASN A 6 22.39 8.44 37.58
CA ASN A 6 23.62 8.24 36.80
C ASN A 6 23.36 8.11 35.30
N LEU A 7 22.28 7.43 34.92
CA LEU A 7 21.85 7.29 33.52
C LEU A 7 21.42 8.66 32.94
N GLU A 8 20.65 9.42 33.72
CA GLU A 8 20.22 10.77 33.32
C GLU A 8 21.42 11.72 33.12
N LYS A 9 22.43 11.62 34.00
CA LYS A 9 23.65 12.39 33.87
C LYS A 9 24.45 12.00 32.60
N HIS A 10 24.50 10.72 32.29
CA HIS A 10 25.20 10.21 31.11
C HIS A 10 24.50 10.62 29.81
N ILE A 11 23.17 10.53 29.76
CA ILE A 11 22.37 10.99 28.60
C ILE A 11 22.60 12.48 28.31
N LYS A 12 22.73 13.32 29.36
CA LYS A 12 23.00 14.76 29.21
C LYS A 12 24.41 15.09 28.70
N THR A 13 25.33 14.14 28.66
CA THR A 13 26.70 14.31 28.14
C THR A 13 26.85 13.84 26.70
N LEU A 14 25.84 13.20 26.11
CA LEU A 14 25.84 12.73 24.74
C LEU A 14 25.70 13.88 23.74
N ASN A 15 26.39 13.77 22.61
CA ASN A 15 26.24 14.69 21.49
C ASN A 15 24.93 14.41 20.70
N SER A 16 24.64 15.24 19.69
CA SER A 16 23.39 15.14 18.92
C SER A 16 23.25 13.81 18.18
N ASP A 17 24.33 13.29 17.61
CA ASP A 17 24.33 12.04 16.84
C ASP A 17 24.15 10.81 17.74
N GLU A 18 24.82 10.82 18.90
CA GLU A 18 24.67 9.78 19.92
C GLU A 18 23.28 9.79 20.56
N LEU A 19 22.64 10.94 20.70
CA LEU A 19 21.25 11.05 21.16
C LEU A 19 20.28 10.48 20.13
N GLU A 20 20.51 10.71 18.84
CA GLU A 20 19.70 10.15 17.78
C GLU A 20 19.85 8.62 17.69
N GLU A 21 21.06 8.10 17.83
CA GLU A 21 21.32 6.66 17.91
C GLU A 21 20.66 6.04 19.14
N LEU A 22 20.77 6.65 20.31
CA LEU A 22 20.10 6.23 21.53
C LEU A 22 18.57 6.23 21.38
N PHE A 23 18.01 7.26 20.76
CA PHE A 23 16.58 7.35 20.44
C PHE A 23 16.13 6.21 19.51
N ASN A 24 16.91 5.89 18.50
CA ASN A 24 16.64 4.79 17.59
C ASN A 24 16.71 3.44 18.31
N ILE A 25 17.69 3.23 19.19
CA ILE A 25 17.80 2.02 20.01
C ILE A 25 16.60 1.90 20.96
N ILE A 26 16.25 2.96 21.68
CA ILE A 26 15.10 2.97 22.59
C ILE A 26 13.82 2.70 21.82
N THR A 27 13.63 3.36 20.70
CA THR A 27 12.46 3.16 19.82
C THR A 27 12.39 1.72 19.34
N SER A 28 13.52 1.12 18.92
CA SER A 28 13.57 -0.28 18.51
C SER A 28 13.22 -1.25 19.65
N LEU A 29 13.67 -0.98 20.86
CA LEU A 29 13.40 -1.79 22.05
C LEU A 29 11.95 -1.66 22.55
N LEU A 30 11.38 -0.46 22.46
CA LEU A 30 10.00 -0.19 22.89
C LEU A 30 8.96 -0.64 21.86
N VAL A 31 9.27 -0.58 20.57
CA VAL A 31 8.31 -0.86 19.49
C VAL A 31 8.26 -2.34 19.11
N THR A 32 9.32 -3.12 19.38
CA THR A 32 9.42 -4.48 18.82
C THR A 32 8.70 -5.61 19.57
N PRO A 33 8.52 -5.64 20.88
CA PRO A 33 7.86 -6.78 21.55
C PRO A 33 6.35 -6.63 21.76
N THR A 34 5.83 -5.40 21.90
CA THR A 34 4.46 -5.18 22.37
C THR A 34 3.42 -5.18 21.24
N TYR A 35 3.81 -4.70 20.04
CA TYR A 35 2.87 -4.57 18.92
C TYR A 35 2.40 -5.89 18.31
N SER A 36 3.19 -6.96 18.37
CA SER A 36 2.84 -8.19 17.65
C SER A 36 1.78 -9.03 18.36
N SER A 37 1.77 -9.08 19.69
CA SER A 37 0.76 -9.83 20.46
C SER A 37 -0.57 -9.09 20.53
N ASP A 38 -0.53 -7.80 20.83
CA ASP A 38 -1.72 -6.97 20.98
C ASP A 38 -2.41 -6.74 19.65
N PHE A 39 -1.64 -6.49 18.58
CA PHE A 39 -2.18 -6.34 17.23
C PHE A 39 -2.86 -7.60 16.68
N ASN A 40 -2.33 -8.80 16.97
CA ASN A 40 -3.01 -10.04 16.61
C ASN A 40 -4.32 -10.21 17.41
N ALA A 41 -4.35 -9.79 18.68
CA ALA A 41 -5.56 -9.81 19.50
C ALA A 41 -6.60 -8.81 18.96
N GLU A 42 -6.20 -7.59 18.63
CA GLU A 42 -7.07 -6.58 18.03
C GLU A 42 -7.65 -7.02 16.67
N ILE A 43 -6.83 -7.57 15.77
CA ILE A 43 -7.33 -8.11 14.48
C ILE A 43 -8.34 -9.22 14.73
N LYS A 44 -8.08 -10.08 15.70
CA LYS A 44 -8.99 -11.18 16.05
C LYS A 44 -10.31 -10.63 16.58
N GLU A 45 -10.27 -9.67 17.47
CA GLU A 45 -11.45 -9.03 18.04
C GLU A 45 -12.26 -8.30 16.97
N MET A 46 -11.63 -7.47 16.14
CA MET A 46 -12.29 -6.76 15.04
C MET A 46 -12.93 -7.71 14.01
N LYS A 47 -12.26 -8.80 13.66
CA LYS A 47 -12.78 -9.76 12.66
C LYS A 47 -13.90 -10.63 13.20
N TYR A 48 -13.83 -10.99 14.45
CA TYR A 48 -14.74 -11.97 15.05
C TYR A 48 -15.73 -11.35 16.04
N PHE A 49 -15.82 -10.03 16.05
CA PHE A 49 -16.79 -9.29 16.88
C PHE A 49 -18.25 -9.76 16.66
N LYS A 50 -18.58 -10.17 15.41
CA LYS A 50 -19.88 -10.76 15.04
C LYS A 50 -19.89 -12.30 14.99
N GLY A 51 -18.87 -12.94 15.59
CA GLY A 51 -18.66 -14.38 15.47
C GLY A 51 -17.78 -14.77 14.28
N GLU A 52 -17.32 -16.02 14.29
CA GLU A 52 -16.48 -16.56 13.23
C GLU A 52 -17.32 -16.80 11.97
N ILE A 53 -17.07 -16.07 10.91
CA ILE A 53 -17.79 -16.15 9.64
C ILE A 53 -16.81 -16.53 8.52
N CYS A 54 -17.22 -17.41 7.62
CA CYS A 54 -16.42 -17.82 6.47
C CYS A 54 -16.17 -16.62 5.52
N PRO A 55 -14.90 -16.24 5.22
CA PRO A 55 -14.61 -15.11 4.35
C PRO A 55 -14.95 -15.34 2.88
N ARG A 56 -15.41 -16.54 2.49
CA ARG A 56 -15.78 -16.87 1.11
C ARG A 56 -17.28 -16.91 0.88
N CYS A 57 -18.05 -17.49 1.80
CA CYS A 57 -19.48 -17.71 1.61
C CYS A 57 -20.33 -17.13 2.75
N ASN A 58 -19.73 -16.40 3.67
CA ASN A 58 -20.36 -15.77 4.84
C ASN A 58 -21.17 -16.73 5.74
N GLU A 59 -20.84 -18.01 5.69
CA GLU A 59 -21.48 -19.04 6.51
C GLU A 59 -20.89 -19.07 7.91
N SER A 60 -21.72 -19.23 8.93
CA SER A 60 -21.34 -19.33 10.33
C SER A 60 -20.97 -20.76 10.79
N HIS A 61 -21.33 -21.78 10.00
CA HIS A 61 -21.04 -23.17 10.34
C HIS A 61 -19.57 -23.52 10.11
N ILE A 62 -18.75 -23.22 11.11
CA ILE A 62 -17.29 -23.26 11.09
C ILE A 62 -16.81 -24.22 12.17
N ILE A 63 -15.76 -24.99 11.86
CA ILE A 63 -15.09 -25.88 12.80
C ILE A 63 -13.61 -25.52 12.94
N LYS A 64 -13.05 -25.70 14.11
CA LYS A 64 -11.60 -25.60 14.34
C LYS A 64 -10.87 -26.65 13.50
N TYR A 65 -9.81 -26.24 12.79
CA TYR A 65 -9.06 -27.10 11.87
C TYR A 65 -7.56 -27.06 12.15
N GLY A 66 -7.21 -27.39 13.39
CA GLY A 66 -5.82 -27.41 13.87
C GLY A 66 -5.17 -26.03 13.92
N LYS A 67 -3.90 -26.00 14.34
CA LYS A 67 -3.08 -24.79 14.42
C LYS A 67 -1.97 -24.79 13.35
N ARG A 68 -1.53 -23.62 12.94
CA ARG A 68 -0.36 -23.40 12.11
C ARG A 68 0.38 -22.16 12.57
N TYR A 69 1.66 -22.28 12.95
CA TYR A 69 2.44 -21.17 13.53
C TYR A 69 1.68 -20.48 14.67
N ASP A 70 1.22 -21.26 15.65
CA ASP A 70 0.44 -20.83 16.85
C ASP A 70 -0.92 -20.16 16.56
N ARG A 71 -1.31 -20.07 15.30
CA ARG A 71 -2.59 -19.51 14.88
C ARG A 71 -3.63 -20.60 14.68
N GLN A 72 -4.82 -20.39 15.25
CA GLN A 72 -5.96 -21.29 15.03
C GLN A 72 -6.43 -21.15 13.59
N ARG A 73 -6.56 -22.29 12.90
CA ARG A 73 -7.23 -22.37 11.60
C ARG A 73 -8.66 -22.86 11.78
N PHE A 74 -9.49 -22.39 10.86
CA PHE A 74 -10.90 -22.74 10.80
C PHE A 74 -11.22 -23.32 9.41
N LYS A 75 -12.22 -24.20 9.36
CA LYS A 75 -12.74 -24.75 8.11
C LYS A 75 -14.26 -24.55 8.05
N CYS A 76 -14.72 -23.94 6.97
CA CYS A 76 -16.13 -23.82 6.68
C CYS A 76 -16.70 -25.17 6.25
N LYS A 77 -17.78 -25.62 6.86
CA LYS A 77 -18.44 -26.88 6.49
C LYS A 77 -19.18 -26.79 5.16
N LYS A 78 -19.67 -25.61 4.77
CA LYS A 78 -20.42 -25.42 3.51
C LYS A 78 -19.52 -25.41 2.28
N CYS A 79 -18.47 -24.58 2.28
CA CYS A 79 -17.62 -24.40 1.08
C CYS A 79 -16.24 -25.02 1.19
N GLY A 80 -15.89 -25.66 2.31
CA GLY A 80 -14.60 -26.31 2.55
C GLY A 80 -13.41 -25.36 2.71
N LYS A 81 -13.61 -24.03 2.65
CA LYS A 81 -12.53 -23.04 2.78
C LYS A 81 -11.87 -23.14 4.15
N VAL A 82 -10.54 -23.30 4.14
CA VAL A 82 -9.71 -23.19 5.35
C VAL A 82 -9.19 -21.74 5.44
N PHE A 83 -9.29 -21.13 6.62
CA PHE A 83 -8.90 -19.76 6.87
C PHE A 83 -8.40 -19.56 8.30
N ASP A 84 -7.73 -18.46 8.55
CA ASP A 84 -7.26 -17.99 9.85
C ASP A 84 -7.54 -16.50 10.02
N GLU A 85 -7.14 -15.92 11.14
CA GLU A 85 -7.30 -14.50 11.44
C GLU A 85 -6.68 -13.57 10.39
N ARG A 86 -5.58 -13.99 9.74
CA ARG A 86 -4.89 -13.19 8.70
C ARG A 86 -5.49 -13.34 7.31
N THR A 87 -6.41 -14.26 7.11
CA THR A 87 -7.04 -14.48 5.80
C THR A 87 -7.76 -13.21 5.35
N SER A 88 -7.59 -12.84 4.09
CA SER A 88 -8.13 -11.60 3.48
C SER A 88 -7.56 -10.30 4.07
N SER A 89 -6.40 -10.35 4.73
CA SER A 89 -5.64 -9.17 5.16
C SER A 89 -4.39 -8.95 4.30
N VAL A 90 -3.76 -7.78 4.44
CA VAL A 90 -2.47 -7.44 3.78
C VAL A 90 -1.40 -8.51 4.05
N ILE A 91 -1.40 -9.05 5.27
CA ILE A 91 -0.46 -10.08 5.74
C ILE A 91 -0.93 -11.51 5.50
N SER A 92 -1.98 -11.69 4.71
CA SER A 92 -2.49 -13.03 4.36
C SER A 92 -1.42 -13.87 3.67
N SER A 93 -1.32 -15.15 4.04
CA SER A 93 -0.40 -16.13 3.43
C SER A 93 1.09 -15.76 3.48
N THR A 94 1.48 -14.81 4.34
CA THR A 94 2.90 -14.47 4.54
C THR A 94 3.56 -15.42 5.55
N LYS A 95 4.84 -15.70 5.30
CA LYS A 95 5.73 -16.38 6.25
C LYS A 95 6.52 -15.38 7.10
N LEU A 96 6.50 -14.10 6.72
CA LEU A 96 7.24 -13.06 7.42
C LEU A 96 6.57 -12.73 8.77
N PRO A 97 7.36 -12.46 9.81
CA PRO A 97 6.85 -11.98 11.08
C PRO A 97 6.24 -10.58 10.93
N LEU A 98 5.36 -10.22 11.87
CA LEU A 98 4.64 -8.93 11.81
C LEU A 98 5.58 -7.74 11.93
N ASP A 99 6.63 -7.86 12.75
CA ASP A 99 7.60 -6.78 12.98
C ASP A 99 8.25 -6.30 11.66
N LYS A 100 8.55 -7.23 10.73
CA LYS A 100 9.03 -6.87 9.40
C LYS A 100 7.99 -6.08 8.60
N TRP A 101 6.70 -6.33 8.80
CA TRP A 101 5.64 -5.56 8.13
C TRP A 101 5.51 -4.16 8.71
N PHE A 102 5.58 -4.00 10.03
CA PHE A 102 5.56 -2.68 10.67
C PHE A 102 6.79 -1.87 10.27
N LYS A 103 7.99 -2.46 10.37
CA LYS A 103 9.22 -1.79 9.92
C LYS A 103 9.14 -1.39 8.44
N TYR A 104 8.53 -2.23 7.58
CA TYR A 104 8.31 -1.89 6.18
C TYR A 104 7.41 -0.67 5.99
N ILE A 105 6.32 -0.57 6.77
CA ILE A 105 5.40 0.58 6.71
C ILE A 105 6.13 1.86 7.13
N THR A 106 6.92 1.81 8.20
CA THR A 106 7.74 2.95 8.65
C THR A 106 8.71 3.40 7.56
N LEU A 107 9.43 2.47 6.94
CA LEU A 107 10.33 2.77 5.83
C LEU A 107 9.58 3.35 4.62
N LEU A 108 8.38 2.86 4.33
CA LEU A 108 7.55 3.37 3.24
C LEU A 108 7.12 4.82 3.48
N VAL A 109 6.70 5.16 4.69
CA VAL A 109 6.35 6.53 5.12
C VAL A 109 7.56 7.45 4.98
N ASN A 110 8.75 6.97 5.33
CA ASN A 110 10.03 7.66 5.18
C ASN A 110 10.55 7.68 3.72
N LYS A 111 9.69 7.33 2.75
CA LYS A 111 9.98 7.37 1.30
C LYS A 111 11.13 6.46 0.86
N ALA A 112 11.50 5.45 1.65
CA ALA A 112 12.54 4.50 1.29
C ALA A 112 12.21 3.73 0.00
N THR A 113 13.22 3.47 -0.81
CA THR A 113 13.07 2.69 -2.05
C THR A 113 12.85 1.21 -1.75
N ILE A 114 12.36 0.45 -2.75
CA ILE A 114 12.18 -1.01 -2.61
C ILE A 114 13.50 -1.72 -2.26
N ARG A 115 14.63 -1.24 -2.78
CA ARG A 115 15.95 -1.82 -2.53
C ARG A 115 16.41 -1.54 -1.10
N GLU A 116 16.27 -0.33 -0.63
CA GLU A 116 16.56 0.05 0.76
C GLU A 116 15.71 -0.76 1.72
N CYS A 117 14.39 -0.84 1.49
CA CYS A 117 13.51 -1.68 2.30
C CYS A 117 13.93 -3.16 2.29
N ALA A 118 14.39 -3.68 1.14
CA ALA A 118 14.87 -5.06 1.04
C ALA A 118 16.10 -5.30 1.89
N ASN A 119 17.08 -4.39 1.85
CA ASN A 119 18.30 -4.45 2.64
C ASN A 119 18.03 -4.32 4.14
N GLU A 120 17.24 -3.30 4.54
CA GLU A 120 16.91 -3.03 5.94
C GLU A 120 16.13 -4.18 6.64
N LEU A 121 15.35 -4.92 5.87
CA LEU A 121 14.54 -6.02 6.39
C LEU A 121 15.18 -7.39 6.18
N ASP A 122 16.33 -7.44 5.53
CA ASP A 122 16.97 -8.68 5.11
C ASP A 122 15.97 -9.61 4.39
N VAL A 123 15.41 -9.10 3.29
CA VAL A 123 14.50 -9.83 2.40
C VAL A 123 14.89 -9.63 0.95
N SER A 124 14.45 -10.54 0.08
CA SER A 124 14.70 -10.37 -1.36
C SER A 124 13.98 -9.12 -1.89
N ILE A 125 14.54 -8.47 -2.92
CA ILE A 125 13.91 -7.33 -3.62
C ILE A 125 12.50 -7.70 -4.10
N ARG A 126 12.30 -8.95 -4.54
CA ARG A 126 10.99 -9.47 -4.94
C ARG A 126 10.01 -9.47 -3.77
N THR A 127 10.45 -9.89 -2.59
CA THR A 127 9.62 -9.89 -1.36
C THR A 127 9.25 -8.47 -0.98
N SER A 128 10.22 -7.55 -0.96
CA SER A 128 10.00 -6.12 -0.70
C SER A 128 9.00 -5.51 -1.69
N PHE A 129 9.13 -5.83 -2.98
CA PHE A 129 8.18 -5.41 -4.01
C PHE A 129 6.74 -5.89 -3.70
N PHE A 130 6.56 -7.18 -3.37
CA PHE A 130 5.24 -7.71 -3.02
C PHE A 130 4.68 -7.09 -1.75
N MET A 131 5.50 -6.85 -0.73
CA MET A 131 5.06 -6.17 0.49
C MET A 131 4.50 -4.78 0.16
N ARG A 132 5.24 -3.99 -0.64
CA ARG A 132 4.80 -2.66 -1.07
C ARG A 132 3.48 -2.69 -1.79
N HIS A 133 3.32 -3.56 -2.79
CA HIS A 133 2.08 -3.64 -3.54
C HIS A 133 0.89 -4.04 -2.69
N ARG A 134 1.05 -4.98 -1.76
CA ARG A 134 -0.04 -5.36 -0.85
C ARG A 134 -0.48 -4.22 0.07
N ILE A 135 0.47 -3.41 0.56
CA ILE A 135 0.16 -2.23 1.37
C ILE A 135 -0.56 -1.20 0.50
N LEU A 136 -0.07 -0.92 -0.70
CA LEU A 136 -0.69 0.03 -1.62
C LEU A 136 -2.08 -0.41 -2.08
N ASP A 137 -2.29 -1.70 -2.32
CA ASP A 137 -3.61 -2.25 -2.67
C ASP A 137 -4.61 -2.04 -1.52
N CYS A 138 -4.18 -2.21 -0.27
CA CYS A 138 -5.01 -1.91 0.89
C CYS A 138 -5.36 -0.43 0.98
N LEU A 139 -4.37 0.44 0.79
CA LEU A 139 -4.59 1.89 0.79
C LEU A 139 -5.51 2.33 -0.33
N ASN A 140 -5.44 1.71 -1.50
CA ASN A 140 -6.32 2.00 -2.64
C ASN A 140 -7.80 1.72 -2.34
N VAL A 141 -8.10 0.79 -1.44
CA VAL A 141 -9.48 0.52 -0.99
C VAL A 141 -10.01 1.64 -0.10
N ILE A 142 -9.12 2.34 0.62
CA ILE A 142 -9.46 3.43 1.55
C ILE A 142 -9.46 4.77 0.81
N LEU A 143 -8.40 5.02 0.00
CA LEU A 143 -8.28 6.20 -0.85
C LEU A 143 -9.30 6.12 -1.99
N GLY A 144 -10.13 7.10 -2.15
CA GLY A 144 -11.15 7.14 -3.22
C GLY A 144 -12.57 6.82 -2.77
N LYS A 145 -12.77 6.41 -1.52
CA LYS A 145 -14.10 6.26 -0.91
C LYS A 145 -14.49 7.45 -0.01
N GLY A 146 -13.61 8.44 0.08
CA GLY A 146 -13.83 9.62 0.90
C GLY A 146 -14.79 10.62 0.26
N TYR A 147 -15.32 11.49 1.10
CA TYR A 147 -15.99 12.73 0.70
C TYR A 147 -15.05 13.88 1.01
N VAL A 148 -15.07 14.91 0.16
CA VAL A 148 -14.36 16.16 0.39
C VAL A 148 -15.38 17.28 0.55
N SER A 149 -15.08 18.26 1.43
CA SER A 149 -16.06 19.28 1.82
C SER A 149 -15.41 20.66 2.04
N GLY A 150 -16.21 21.71 1.92
CA GLY A 150 -15.76 23.07 2.11
C GLY A 150 -14.96 23.59 0.92
N ILE A 151 -13.74 24.08 1.13
CA ILE A 151 -12.86 24.50 0.04
C ILE A 151 -12.09 23.29 -0.45
N VAL A 152 -12.32 22.91 -1.71
CA VAL A 152 -11.73 21.73 -2.36
C VAL A 152 -10.78 22.18 -3.46
N GLU A 153 -9.55 21.71 -3.42
CA GLU A 153 -8.57 21.90 -4.49
C GLU A 153 -8.50 20.62 -5.33
N SER A 154 -8.55 20.75 -6.65
CA SER A 154 -8.50 19.62 -7.57
C SER A 154 -7.46 19.82 -8.65
N ASP A 155 -6.71 18.74 -8.98
CA ASP A 155 -5.72 18.74 -10.05
C ASP A 155 -5.68 17.37 -10.74
N GLU A 156 -5.13 17.33 -11.95
CA GLU A 156 -4.96 16.11 -12.73
C GLU A 156 -3.48 15.80 -12.96
N THR A 157 -3.10 14.57 -12.68
CA THR A 157 -1.74 14.10 -12.92
C THR A 157 -1.72 13.00 -13.98
N TYR A 158 -0.76 13.08 -14.90
CA TYR A 158 -0.67 12.18 -16.04
C TYR A 158 0.54 11.25 -15.93
N PHE A 159 0.30 9.97 -15.78
CA PHE A 159 1.32 8.92 -15.71
C PHE A 159 1.45 8.17 -17.04
N ARG A 160 2.68 7.90 -17.48
CA ARG A 160 2.89 7.03 -18.64
C ARG A 160 2.51 5.59 -18.34
N VAL A 161 1.77 4.96 -19.24
CA VAL A 161 1.57 3.52 -19.21
C VAL A 161 2.92 2.82 -19.37
N SER A 162 3.24 1.92 -18.45
CA SER A 162 4.44 1.10 -18.49
C SER A 162 4.10 -0.31 -19.00
N TYR A 163 4.79 -0.71 -20.05
CA TYR A 163 4.68 -2.06 -20.61
C TYR A 163 5.85 -2.96 -20.19
N LYS A 164 6.59 -2.57 -19.14
CA LYS A 164 7.68 -3.37 -18.59
C LYS A 164 7.12 -4.68 -18.04
N GLY A 165 7.70 -5.81 -18.47
CA GLY A 165 7.25 -7.13 -18.05
C GLY A 165 6.15 -7.76 -18.91
N ALA A 166 5.53 -7.01 -19.81
CA ALA A 166 4.66 -7.57 -20.83
C ALA A 166 5.54 -8.22 -21.92
N HIS A 167 5.66 -9.54 -21.89
CA HIS A 167 6.42 -10.31 -22.87
C HIS A 167 5.48 -10.80 -23.97
N SER A 168 5.82 -10.47 -25.22
CA SER A 168 5.06 -10.87 -26.42
C SER A 168 5.07 -12.39 -26.71
N LYS A 169 5.83 -13.17 -25.97
CA LYS A 169 6.03 -14.61 -26.23
C LYS A 169 4.95 -15.52 -25.69
N GLY A 170 3.94 -15.04 -25.02
CA GLY A 170 3.04 -15.96 -24.35
C GLY A 170 1.55 -15.70 -24.52
N ASN A 171 1.10 -14.52 -24.82
CA ASN A 171 -0.33 -14.22 -24.86
C ASN A 171 -0.62 -13.01 -25.73
N ASN A 172 -1.81 -12.92 -26.22
CA ASN A 172 -2.48 -11.96 -27.08
C ASN A 172 -2.23 -10.45 -26.78
N PHE A 173 -1.13 -10.10 -26.12
CA PHE A 173 -0.79 -8.72 -25.84
C PHE A 173 0.10 -8.15 -26.95
N ILE A 174 -0.49 -7.30 -27.78
CA ILE A 174 0.21 -6.53 -28.81
C ILE A 174 0.66 -5.21 -28.19
N LEU A 175 1.98 -4.98 -28.17
CA LEU A 175 2.52 -3.68 -27.77
C LEU A 175 1.97 -2.60 -28.71
N PRO A 176 1.39 -1.49 -28.20
CA PRO A 176 0.81 -0.44 -29.04
C PRO A 176 1.86 0.29 -29.88
N ARG A 177 3.13 0.07 -29.62
CA ARG A 177 4.27 0.62 -30.38
C ARG A 177 5.48 -0.30 -30.34
N LYS A 178 6.37 -0.19 -31.33
CA LYS A 178 7.65 -0.89 -31.36
C LYS A 178 8.52 -0.43 -30.18
N PRO A 179 9.14 -1.35 -29.40
CA PRO A 179 10.06 -0.96 -28.33
C PRO A 179 11.28 -0.25 -28.89
N HIS A 180 11.73 0.81 -28.25
CA HIS A 180 13.02 1.44 -28.55
C HIS A 180 14.15 0.48 -28.28
N LYS A 181 14.99 0.23 -29.29
CA LYS A 181 16.28 -0.45 -29.10
C LYS A 181 17.24 0.51 -28.40
N ARG A 182 17.82 0.10 -27.26
CA ARG A 182 18.89 0.84 -26.59
C ARG A 182 20.12 0.83 -27.49
N GLY A 183 20.68 2.02 -27.82
CA GLY A 183 21.93 2.15 -28.57
C GLY A 183 21.82 2.09 -30.09
N GLY A 184 20.64 2.08 -30.66
CA GLY A 184 20.46 2.20 -32.12
C GLY A 184 20.78 3.61 -32.61
N GLN A 185 21.68 3.73 -33.61
CA GLN A 185 21.90 4.98 -34.32
C GLN A 185 20.58 5.50 -34.89
N LYS A 186 20.38 6.81 -34.85
CA LYS A 186 19.24 7.51 -35.45
C LYS A 186 19.38 7.46 -36.99
N GLN A 187 19.08 6.34 -37.59
CA GLN A 187 18.89 6.28 -39.04
C GLN A 187 17.40 6.26 -39.34
N GLY A 188 16.96 7.35 -39.97
CA GLY A 188 15.68 7.46 -40.65
C GLY A 188 14.45 7.39 -39.73
N LYS A 189 13.44 8.18 -40.09
CA LYS A 189 12.10 8.30 -39.46
C LYS A 189 11.70 7.10 -38.63
N SER A 190 11.89 7.17 -37.32
CA SER A 190 11.44 6.12 -36.40
C SER A 190 9.91 6.14 -36.37
N THR A 191 9.30 5.13 -36.94
CA THR A 191 7.86 4.84 -36.85
C THR A 191 7.44 4.51 -35.40
N GLY A 192 7.88 5.27 -34.43
CA GLY A 192 7.66 5.04 -33.02
C GLY A 192 7.96 6.28 -32.19
N ASP A 193 7.70 7.45 -32.75
CA ASP A 193 7.88 8.70 -32.01
C ASP A 193 7.00 8.72 -30.77
N LYS A 194 7.62 9.06 -29.65
CA LYS A 194 6.91 9.30 -28.41
C LYS A 194 5.89 10.38 -28.68
N LEU A 195 4.62 10.05 -28.52
CA LEU A 195 3.56 11.03 -28.62
C LEU A 195 3.82 12.14 -27.59
N ARG A 196 3.90 13.39 -28.09
CA ARG A 196 4.11 14.57 -27.24
C ARG A 196 2.79 14.99 -26.58
N GLY A 197 2.88 15.67 -25.44
CA GLY A 197 1.71 16.17 -24.74
C GLY A 197 0.90 15.07 -24.02
N ILE A 198 -0.40 15.30 -23.89
CA ILE A 198 -1.37 14.37 -23.28
C ILE A 198 -1.88 13.43 -24.38
N SER A 199 -1.30 12.25 -24.44
CA SER A 199 -1.64 11.20 -25.41
C SER A 199 -2.36 10.03 -24.74
N ASN A 200 -3.00 9.16 -25.52
CA ASN A 200 -3.65 7.94 -25.04
C ASN A 200 -2.70 6.93 -24.36
N GLU A 201 -1.38 7.18 -24.42
CA GLU A 201 -0.37 6.42 -23.66
C GLU A 201 -0.20 6.92 -22.21
N LYS A 202 -0.97 7.90 -21.78
CA LYS A 202 -0.95 8.41 -20.42
C LYS A 202 -2.24 8.09 -19.69
N VAL A 203 -2.11 7.65 -18.45
CA VAL A 203 -3.23 7.49 -17.53
C VAL A 203 -3.42 8.80 -16.79
N CYS A 204 -4.63 9.32 -16.84
CA CYS A 204 -5.06 10.49 -16.06
C CYS A 204 -5.55 10.02 -14.70
N VAL A 205 -5.00 10.61 -13.65
CA VAL A 205 -5.42 10.44 -12.26
C VAL A 205 -5.89 11.80 -11.75
N GLY A 206 -7.16 11.90 -11.37
CA GLY A 206 -7.72 13.06 -10.69
C GLY A 206 -7.45 12.95 -9.18
N ILE A 207 -7.11 14.07 -8.57
CA ILE A 207 -6.87 14.19 -7.14
C ILE A 207 -7.64 15.40 -6.64
N CYS A 208 -8.33 15.23 -5.52
CA CYS A 208 -8.94 16.33 -4.77
C CYS A 208 -8.47 16.29 -3.33
N ILE A 209 -8.31 17.45 -2.75
CA ILE A 209 -7.99 17.62 -1.32
C ILE A 209 -8.84 18.75 -0.74
N ASP A 210 -9.34 18.55 0.46
CA ASP A 210 -10.01 19.59 1.22
C ASP A 210 -9.11 20.17 2.31
N ARG A 211 -9.55 21.26 2.94
CA ARG A 211 -8.81 21.93 4.02
C ARG A 211 -8.76 21.10 5.32
N LYS A 212 -9.56 20.04 5.43
CA LYS A 212 -9.53 19.09 6.55
C LYS A 212 -8.50 17.99 6.35
N GLY A 213 -7.87 17.92 5.15
CA GLY A 213 -6.88 16.90 4.79
C GLY A 213 -7.48 15.61 4.23
N ASN A 214 -8.79 15.59 3.92
CA ASN A 214 -9.37 14.46 3.19
C ASN A 214 -8.89 14.47 1.75
N ILE A 215 -8.48 13.31 1.26
CA ILE A 215 -7.95 13.14 -0.09
C ILE A 215 -8.82 12.16 -0.86
N LEU A 216 -9.23 12.57 -2.05
CA LEU A 216 -9.87 11.72 -3.03
C LEU A 216 -8.93 11.56 -4.23
N SER A 217 -8.62 10.33 -4.61
CA SER A 217 -7.77 10.05 -5.78
C SER A 217 -8.34 8.89 -6.58
N GLU A 218 -8.52 9.08 -7.88
CA GLU A 218 -9.08 8.07 -8.77
C GLU A 218 -8.48 8.12 -10.17
N LYS A 219 -8.36 6.95 -10.80
CA LYS A 219 -8.03 6.87 -12.23
C LYS A 219 -9.26 7.27 -13.05
N LEU A 220 -9.15 8.36 -13.78
CA LEU A 220 -10.25 8.89 -14.60
C LEU A 220 -10.32 8.23 -15.99
N CYS A 221 -9.20 8.26 -16.73
CA CYS A 221 -9.17 7.78 -18.11
C CYS A 221 -7.73 7.49 -18.57
N THR A 222 -7.61 7.11 -19.84
CA THR A 222 -6.37 7.14 -20.59
C THR A 222 -6.45 8.26 -21.64
N GLY A 223 -5.40 9.08 -21.72
CA GLY A 223 -5.40 10.27 -22.56
C GLY A 223 -5.99 11.49 -21.84
N ARG A 224 -6.44 12.44 -22.64
CA ARG A 224 -7.01 13.70 -22.12
C ARG A 224 -8.37 13.45 -21.47
N VAL A 225 -8.54 13.96 -20.27
CA VAL A 225 -9.81 13.86 -19.54
C VAL A 225 -10.91 14.66 -20.24
N LYS A 226 -12.13 14.11 -20.23
CA LYS A 226 -13.35 14.75 -20.75
C LYS A 226 -14.19 15.27 -19.60
N PHE A 227 -15.01 16.28 -19.87
CA PHE A 227 -15.90 16.87 -18.87
C PHE A 227 -16.83 15.85 -18.21
N SER A 228 -17.37 14.89 -18.96
CA SER A 228 -18.21 13.82 -18.40
C SER A 228 -17.48 12.99 -17.33
N GLN A 229 -16.20 12.68 -17.57
CA GLN A 229 -15.38 11.90 -16.62
C GLN A 229 -15.06 12.69 -15.37
N LEU A 230 -14.85 14.01 -15.48
CA LEU A 230 -14.70 14.89 -14.31
C LEU A 230 -16.01 14.98 -13.54
N LYS A 231 -17.14 15.12 -14.24
CA LYS A 231 -18.46 15.13 -13.60
C LYS A 231 -18.71 13.85 -12.82
N ASP A 232 -18.41 12.69 -13.39
CA ASP A 232 -18.56 11.39 -12.73
C ASP A 232 -17.62 11.27 -11.50
N PHE A 233 -16.39 11.81 -11.62
CA PHE A 233 -15.43 11.84 -10.54
C PHE A 233 -15.90 12.67 -9.34
N PHE A 234 -16.50 13.83 -9.59
CA PHE A 234 -17.02 14.70 -8.55
C PHE A 234 -18.39 14.27 -8.01
N ASN A 235 -19.16 13.53 -8.81
CA ASN A 235 -20.52 13.16 -8.48
C ASN A 235 -20.59 12.34 -7.18
N ASN A 236 -21.43 12.78 -6.25
CA ASN A 236 -21.63 12.16 -4.92
C ASN A 236 -20.35 12.04 -4.05
N LYS A 237 -19.28 12.81 -4.34
CA LYS A 237 -18.03 12.78 -3.59
C LYS A 237 -17.64 14.14 -3.03
N ILE A 238 -18.32 15.18 -3.48
CA ILE A 238 -18.20 16.53 -2.94
C ILE A 238 -19.50 16.84 -2.18
N GLU A 239 -19.37 17.35 -0.96
CA GLU A 239 -20.49 17.75 -0.13
C GLU A 239 -21.17 18.99 -0.74
N GLU A 240 -22.51 19.05 -0.67
CA GLU A 240 -23.28 20.21 -1.14
C GLU A 240 -22.84 21.48 -0.42
N GLY A 241 -22.72 22.58 -1.16
CA GLY A 241 -22.24 23.86 -0.62
C GLY A 241 -20.71 24.02 -0.59
N SER A 242 -19.97 23.03 -1.09
CA SER A 242 -18.50 23.13 -1.23
C SER A 242 -18.12 24.03 -2.42
N THR A 243 -16.97 24.70 -2.30
CA THR A 243 -16.34 25.51 -3.36
C THR A 243 -15.17 24.72 -3.98
N LEU A 244 -15.13 24.63 -5.30
CA LEU A 244 -14.09 23.96 -6.09
C LEU A 244 -13.15 24.99 -6.71
#